data_9e95fa81212035f3ffdcec950b93ff53
#
_entry.id   9e95fa81212035f3ffdcec950b93ff53
#
_cell.length_a   1.000
_cell.length_b   1.000
_cell.length_c   1.000
_cell.angle_alpha   90.00
_cell.angle_beta   90.00
_cell.angle_gamma   90.00
#
_symmetry.space_group_name_H-M   'P 1'
#
loop_
_entity.id
_entity.type
_entity.pdbx_description
1 polymer ?
#
loop_
_entity_poly.entity_id
_entity_poly.type
_entity_poly.pdbx_seq_one_letter_code
_entity_poly.pdbx_strand_id
1 'polypeptide(L)'
;QTKADALYWRGESYYRLNRMQEAARNFNDYLSLTPQKNTEMYALAYYNLAYIAFHKKDYATAQDRFLKFIQLRKAGDATVLADAYNRVGDCYMHVRRFDEAKQYYTRAENLGTPAGDYSYYQLALVSGLQKDYDGKITLLNRLADKYPNSPYAVSALYEKGRSYVQGRNNSQAIATFRELLNKYPESPVSRKAAAEIGLLYYQNDDYNRAIEAYKYVITQYPGREEER
;
A
#
# COMPACT_ATOMS: atom_id res chain seq x y z
N GLN A 1 32.75 -14.99 14.92
CA GLN A 1 31.48 -15.32 14.28
C GLN A 1 31.01 -16.68 14.78
N THR A 2 29.84 -16.77 15.37
CA THR A 2 29.30 -18.01 15.93
C THR A 2 28.61 -18.85 14.87
N LYS A 3 28.40 -20.17 15.18
CA LYS A 3 27.60 -21.05 14.31
C LYS A 3 26.17 -20.46 14.09
N ALA A 4 25.60 -19.84 15.10
CA ALA A 4 24.29 -19.19 14.99
C ALA A 4 24.31 -18.04 13.99
N ASP A 5 25.32 -17.13 14.06
CA ASP A 5 25.44 -16.02 13.11
C ASP A 5 25.56 -16.51 11.66
N ALA A 6 26.31 -17.60 11.44
CA ALA A 6 26.43 -18.21 10.11
C ALA A 6 25.08 -18.70 9.57
N LEU A 7 24.20 -19.23 10.44
CA LEU A 7 22.84 -19.63 10.07
C LEU A 7 21.99 -18.42 9.65
N TYR A 8 22.07 -17.31 10.41
CA TYR A 8 21.35 -16.09 10.06
C TYR A 8 21.76 -15.58 8.66
N TRP A 9 23.06 -15.40 8.43
CA TRP A 9 23.55 -14.89 7.15
C TRP A 9 23.32 -15.84 5.97
N ARG A 10 23.32 -17.13 6.21
CA ARG A 10 22.92 -18.12 5.21
C ARG A 10 21.42 -18.03 4.92
N GLY A 11 20.59 -17.80 5.92
CA GLY A 11 19.16 -17.54 5.78
C GLY A 11 18.90 -16.30 4.94
N GLU A 12 19.59 -15.19 5.22
CA GLU A 12 19.54 -13.95 4.47
C GLU A 12 19.94 -14.15 2.99
N SER A 13 20.99 -14.92 2.76
CA SER A 13 21.46 -15.24 1.40
C SER A 13 20.42 -16.04 0.62
N TYR A 14 19.79 -17.04 1.24
CA TYR A 14 18.71 -17.79 0.62
C TYR A 14 17.48 -16.92 0.34
N TYR A 15 17.15 -16.01 1.25
CA TYR A 15 16.05 -15.06 1.07
C TYR A 15 16.26 -14.19 -0.17
N ARG A 16 17.47 -13.62 -0.33
CA ARG A 16 17.83 -12.81 -1.52
C ARG A 16 17.83 -13.60 -2.82
N LEU A 17 18.11 -14.90 -2.75
CA LEU A 17 18.01 -15.83 -3.89
C LEU A 17 16.58 -16.33 -4.13
N ASN A 18 15.59 -15.80 -3.43
CA ASN A 18 14.18 -16.23 -3.48
C ASN A 18 13.97 -17.72 -3.09
N ARG A 19 14.90 -18.30 -2.34
CA ARG A 19 14.83 -19.66 -1.81
C ARG A 19 14.19 -19.66 -0.43
N MET A 20 12.88 -19.38 -0.41
CA MET A 20 12.14 -19.06 0.82
C MET A 20 12.06 -20.20 1.84
N GLN A 21 12.06 -21.46 1.39
CA GLN A 21 12.01 -22.62 2.30
C GLN A 21 13.32 -22.78 3.06
N GLU A 22 14.45 -22.69 2.34
CA GLU A 22 15.77 -22.78 2.94
C GLU A 22 16.06 -21.58 3.84
N ALA A 23 15.64 -20.38 3.43
CA ALA A 23 15.72 -19.19 4.26
C ALA A 23 14.99 -19.40 5.59
N ALA A 24 13.73 -19.86 5.53
CA ALA A 24 12.92 -20.10 6.73
C ALA A 24 13.55 -21.13 7.68
N ARG A 25 14.08 -22.23 7.15
CA ARG A 25 14.80 -23.23 7.96
C ARG A 25 15.99 -22.61 8.69
N ASN A 26 16.83 -21.85 7.98
CA ASN A 26 18.01 -21.23 8.54
C ASN A 26 17.69 -20.18 9.60
N PHE A 27 16.67 -19.34 9.41
CA PHE A 27 16.22 -18.40 10.42
C PHE A 27 15.64 -19.10 11.66
N ASN A 28 14.87 -20.16 11.49
CA ASN A 28 14.36 -20.95 12.62
C ASN A 28 15.49 -21.64 13.40
N ASP A 29 16.47 -22.23 12.71
CA ASP A 29 17.65 -22.84 13.33
C ASP A 29 18.46 -21.78 14.10
N TYR A 30 18.64 -20.57 13.52
CA TYR A 30 19.26 -19.44 14.21
C TYR A 30 18.50 -19.09 15.50
N LEU A 31 17.18 -18.90 15.43
CA LEU A 31 16.37 -18.53 16.59
C LEU A 31 16.39 -19.59 17.70
N SER A 32 16.56 -20.86 17.35
CA SER A 32 16.63 -21.96 18.33
C SER A 32 18.01 -22.09 18.97
N LEU A 33 19.08 -21.81 18.24
CA LEU A 33 20.47 -22.03 18.67
C LEU A 33 21.12 -20.80 19.31
N THR A 34 20.66 -19.58 18.98
CA THR A 34 21.28 -18.39 19.53
C THR A 34 20.95 -18.17 21.01
N PRO A 35 21.95 -17.94 21.90
CA PRO A 35 21.70 -17.58 23.29
C PRO A 35 21.31 -16.11 23.44
N GLN A 36 21.60 -15.27 22.46
CA GLN A 36 21.41 -13.82 22.51
C GLN A 36 20.06 -13.43 21.88
N LYS A 37 18.99 -13.45 22.70
CA LYS A 37 17.61 -13.18 22.27
C LYS A 37 17.22 -11.70 22.27
N ASN A 38 18.11 -10.80 22.61
CA ASN A 38 17.85 -9.36 22.70
C ASN A 38 18.67 -8.53 21.71
N THR A 39 19.20 -9.16 20.67
CA THR A 39 19.96 -8.50 19.61
C THR A 39 19.04 -8.06 18.47
N GLU A 40 19.50 -7.07 17.70
CA GLU A 40 18.81 -6.64 16.50
C GLU A 40 18.68 -7.79 15.47
N MET A 41 19.74 -8.58 15.31
CA MET A 41 19.74 -9.75 14.42
C MET A 41 18.67 -10.77 14.82
N TYR A 42 18.43 -10.97 16.14
CA TYR A 42 17.36 -11.84 16.63
C TYR A 42 15.98 -11.31 16.26
N ALA A 43 15.76 -10.01 16.40
CA ALA A 43 14.52 -9.37 15.98
C ALA A 43 14.33 -9.45 14.44
N LEU A 44 15.37 -9.15 13.66
CA LEU A 44 15.34 -9.21 12.20
C LEU A 44 15.06 -10.62 11.65
N ALA A 45 15.46 -11.69 12.36
CA ALA A 45 15.11 -13.04 11.97
C ALA A 45 13.58 -13.26 11.99
N TYR A 46 12.87 -12.70 12.97
CA TYR A 46 11.40 -12.70 12.99
C TYR A 46 10.80 -11.86 11.85
N TYR A 47 11.39 -10.71 11.54
CA TYR A 47 10.97 -9.86 10.44
C TYR A 47 11.07 -10.59 9.09
N ASN A 48 12.20 -11.25 8.82
CA ASN A 48 12.38 -12.04 7.60
C ASN A 48 11.42 -13.23 7.51
N LEU A 49 11.23 -13.94 8.62
CA LEU A 49 10.25 -15.03 8.70
C LEU A 49 8.80 -14.54 8.51
N ALA A 50 8.50 -13.32 8.99
CA ALA A 50 7.20 -12.70 8.78
C ALA A 50 6.95 -12.43 7.29
N TYR A 51 7.94 -11.90 6.58
CA TYR A 51 7.85 -11.69 5.14
C TYR A 51 7.69 -13.00 4.35
N ILE A 52 8.41 -14.05 4.74
CA ILE A 52 8.25 -15.38 4.12
C ILE A 52 6.81 -15.89 4.27
N ALA A 53 6.21 -15.73 5.45
CA ALA A 53 4.81 -16.08 5.68
C ALA A 53 3.85 -15.18 4.88
N PHE A 54 4.13 -13.88 4.83
CA PHE A 54 3.33 -12.90 4.09
C PHE A 54 3.29 -13.21 2.58
N HIS A 55 4.44 -13.53 1.97
CA HIS A 55 4.52 -13.95 0.57
C HIS A 55 3.74 -15.25 0.29
N LYS A 56 3.65 -16.14 1.27
CA LYS A 56 2.82 -17.35 1.19
C LYS A 56 1.34 -17.10 1.46
N LYS A 57 0.96 -15.83 1.71
CA LYS A 57 -0.40 -15.42 2.11
C LYS A 57 -0.86 -16.03 3.43
N ASP A 58 0.07 -16.52 4.25
CA ASP A 58 -0.20 -16.91 5.63
C ASP A 58 -0.14 -15.66 6.53
N TYR A 59 -1.21 -14.87 6.45
CA TYR A 59 -1.28 -13.57 7.11
C TYR A 59 -1.34 -13.68 8.64
N ALA A 60 -1.87 -14.78 9.17
CA ALA A 60 -1.90 -15.02 10.61
C ALA A 60 -0.48 -15.20 11.16
N THR A 61 0.30 -16.12 10.58
CA THR A 61 1.70 -16.33 10.95
C THR A 61 2.56 -15.09 10.68
N ALA A 62 2.32 -14.38 9.57
CA ALA A 62 3.04 -13.15 9.25
C ALA A 62 2.80 -12.09 10.32
N GLN A 63 1.54 -11.87 10.72
CA GLN A 63 1.16 -10.91 11.74
C GLN A 63 1.85 -11.20 13.08
N ASP A 64 1.77 -12.45 13.56
CA ASP A 64 2.40 -12.84 14.84
C ASP A 64 3.90 -12.56 14.82
N ARG A 65 4.57 -12.85 13.73
CA ARG A 65 6.02 -12.66 13.59
C ARG A 65 6.41 -11.19 13.45
N PHE A 66 5.66 -10.37 12.70
CA PHE A 66 5.89 -8.92 12.67
C PHE A 66 5.65 -8.30 14.05
N LEU A 67 4.61 -8.68 14.76
CA LEU A 67 4.36 -8.21 16.13
C LEU A 67 5.49 -8.63 17.07
N LYS A 68 6.03 -9.84 16.91
CA LYS A 68 7.20 -10.29 17.69
C LYS A 68 8.45 -9.48 17.39
N PHE A 69 8.69 -9.15 16.12
CA PHE A 69 9.76 -8.23 15.72
C PHE A 69 9.60 -6.87 16.41
N ILE A 70 8.41 -6.26 16.32
CA ILE A 70 8.10 -4.96 16.92
C ILE A 70 8.34 -4.98 18.44
N GLN A 71 7.91 -6.06 19.11
CA GLN A 71 8.10 -6.22 20.56
C GLN A 71 9.57 -6.33 20.96
N LEU A 72 10.37 -7.05 20.17
CA LEU A 72 11.79 -7.31 20.46
C LEU A 72 12.68 -6.12 20.17
N ARG A 73 12.23 -5.22 19.28
CA ARG A 73 13.03 -4.10 18.82
C ARG A 73 13.16 -3.03 19.89
N LYS A 74 14.40 -2.70 20.29
CA LYS A 74 14.72 -1.64 21.26
C LYS A 74 15.26 -0.37 20.61
N ALA A 75 15.91 -0.51 19.47
CA ALA A 75 16.53 0.58 18.70
C ALA A 75 16.68 0.14 17.24
N GLY A 76 17.15 1.03 16.38
CA GLY A 76 17.45 0.71 14.98
C GLY A 76 16.71 1.60 13.99
N ASP A 77 16.78 1.29 12.72
CA ASP A 77 16.21 2.08 11.62
C ASP A 77 14.68 2.18 11.71
N ALA A 78 14.18 3.41 11.87
CA ALA A 78 12.75 3.70 11.92
C ALA A 78 12.00 3.25 10.65
N THR A 79 12.68 3.17 9.50
CA THR A 79 12.10 2.72 8.24
C THR A 79 11.65 1.27 8.29
N VAL A 80 12.50 0.40 8.86
CA VAL A 80 12.15 -1.03 9.02
C VAL A 80 11.01 -1.22 10.02
N LEU A 81 10.95 -0.38 11.06
CA LEU A 81 9.84 -0.40 12.02
C LEU A 81 8.53 0.08 11.38
N ALA A 82 8.60 1.16 10.59
CA ALA A 82 7.43 1.67 9.85
C ALA A 82 6.90 0.62 8.88
N ASP A 83 7.80 -0.06 8.16
CA ASP A 83 7.41 -1.15 7.28
C ASP A 83 6.73 -2.29 8.04
N ALA A 84 7.29 -2.73 9.18
CA ALA A 84 6.66 -3.77 10.00
C ALA A 84 5.25 -3.36 10.47
N TYR A 85 5.05 -2.11 10.89
CA TYR A 85 3.71 -1.60 11.22
C TYR A 85 2.78 -1.64 10.01
N ASN A 86 3.25 -1.22 8.84
CA ASN A 86 2.46 -1.29 7.61
C ASN A 86 2.06 -2.73 7.28
N ARG A 87 2.98 -3.70 7.39
CA ARG A 87 2.68 -5.12 7.14
C ARG A 87 1.67 -5.70 8.15
N VAL A 88 1.74 -5.31 9.42
CA VAL A 88 0.70 -5.69 10.41
C VAL A 88 -0.65 -5.08 10.01
N GLY A 89 -0.67 -3.82 9.58
CA GLY A 89 -1.88 -3.18 9.04
C GLY A 89 -2.46 -3.96 7.86
N ASP A 90 -1.61 -4.38 6.91
CA ASP A 90 -2.03 -5.21 5.76
C ASP A 90 -2.64 -6.54 6.20
N CYS A 91 -2.04 -7.21 7.20
CA CYS A 91 -2.59 -8.45 7.75
C CYS A 91 -4.01 -8.23 8.33
N TYR A 92 -4.22 -7.15 9.07
CA TYR A 92 -5.54 -6.79 9.58
C TYR A 92 -6.54 -6.44 8.46
N MET A 93 -6.08 -5.79 7.38
CA MET A 93 -6.90 -5.54 6.20
C MET A 93 -7.44 -6.82 5.57
N HIS A 94 -6.59 -7.85 5.46
CA HIS A 94 -6.99 -9.15 4.88
C HIS A 94 -8.11 -9.83 5.66
N VAL A 95 -8.15 -9.67 6.97
CA VAL A 95 -9.22 -10.20 7.82
C VAL A 95 -10.33 -9.19 8.12
N ARG A 96 -10.33 -8.05 7.40
CA ARG A 96 -11.33 -6.97 7.49
C ARG A 96 -11.45 -6.32 8.88
N ARG A 97 -10.39 -6.36 9.66
CA ARG A 97 -10.28 -5.65 10.95
C ARG A 97 -9.76 -4.24 10.70
N PHE A 98 -10.64 -3.38 10.20
CA PHE A 98 -10.28 -2.08 9.67
C PHE A 98 -9.78 -1.10 10.75
N ASP A 99 -10.32 -1.14 11.95
CA ASP A 99 -9.89 -0.23 13.03
C ASP A 99 -8.48 -0.55 13.51
N GLU A 100 -8.14 -1.82 13.61
CA GLU A 100 -6.77 -2.24 13.93
C GLU A 100 -5.81 -1.93 12.79
N ALA A 101 -6.21 -2.13 11.53
CA ALA A 101 -5.41 -1.75 10.39
C ALA A 101 -5.08 -0.24 10.44
N LYS A 102 -6.07 0.63 10.68
CA LYS A 102 -5.87 2.08 10.85
C LYS A 102 -4.88 2.40 11.96
N GLN A 103 -4.97 1.74 13.12
CA GLN A 103 -4.04 1.97 14.22
C GLN A 103 -2.59 1.69 13.81
N TYR A 104 -2.35 0.60 13.08
CA TYR A 104 -0.99 0.22 12.68
C TYR A 104 -0.45 1.11 11.56
N TYR A 105 -1.25 1.46 10.56
CA TYR A 105 -0.83 2.43 9.55
C TYR A 105 -0.55 3.82 10.15
N THR A 106 -1.34 4.26 11.14
CA THR A 106 -1.08 5.51 11.88
C THR A 106 0.22 5.45 12.66
N ARG A 107 0.54 4.29 13.29
CA ARG A 107 1.85 4.11 13.95
C ARG A 107 3.01 4.21 12.97
N ALA A 108 2.87 3.62 11.78
CA ALA A 108 3.86 3.70 10.73
C ALA A 108 4.08 5.14 10.24
N GLU A 109 3.00 5.86 9.99
CA GLU A 109 3.04 7.27 9.54
C GLU A 109 3.70 8.19 10.58
N ASN A 110 3.37 8.01 11.85
CA ASN A 110 3.90 8.81 12.96
C ASN A 110 5.43 8.69 13.13
N LEU A 111 6.07 7.69 12.54
CA LEU A 111 7.53 7.58 12.52
C LEU A 111 8.18 8.57 11.54
N GLY A 112 7.41 9.21 10.66
CA GLY A 112 7.91 10.24 9.75
C GLY A 112 8.93 9.75 8.73
N THR A 113 8.90 8.47 8.38
CA THR A 113 9.83 7.86 7.41
C THR A 113 9.35 8.08 5.96
N PRO A 114 10.21 7.89 4.94
CA PRO A 114 9.80 7.94 3.55
C PRO A 114 8.66 6.98 3.18
N ALA A 115 8.49 5.87 3.92
CA ALA A 115 7.41 4.91 3.74
C ALA A 115 6.03 5.41 4.24
N GLY A 116 5.94 6.63 4.74
CA GLY A 116 4.69 7.25 5.20
C GLY A 116 3.68 7.48 4.08
N ASP A 117 4.12 7.59 2.83
CA ASP A 117 3.22 7.69 1.67
C ASP A 117 2.36 6.44 1.51
N TYR A 118 2.94 5.25 1.67
CA TYR A 118 2.20 3.99 1.73
C TYR A 118 1.16 4.01 2.86
N SER A 119 1.57 4.44 4.05
CA SER A 119 0.68 4.50 5.23
C SER A 119 -0.52 5.41 4.98
N TYR A 120 -0.31 6.60 4.43
CA TYR A 120 -1.41 7.52 4.07
C TYR A 120 -2.35 6.92 3.03
N TYR A 121 -1.78 6.29 1.99
CA TYR A 121 -2.58 5.67 0.95
C TYR A 121 -3.47 4.55 1.51
N GLN A 122 -2.91 3.68 2.34
CA GLN A 122 -3.66 2.61 2.98
C GLN A 122 -4.73 3.13 3.97
N LEU A 123 -4.39 4.14 4.79
CA LEU A 123 -5.36 4.82 5.66
C LEU A 123 -6.55 5.37 4.86
N ALA A 124 -6.27 5.98 3.72
CA ALA A 124 -7.32 6.48 2.83
C ALA A 124 -8.20 5.35 2.28
N LEU A 125 -7.61 4.23 1.85
CA LEU A 125 -8.38 3.08 1.38
C LEU A 125 -9.28 2.50 2.47
N VAL A 126 -8.76 2.36 3.69
CA VAL A 126 -9.55 1.90 4.85
C VAL A 126 -10.72 2.82 5.13
N SER A 127 -10.48 4.15 5.16
CA SER A 127 -11.55 5.14 5.35
C SER A 127 -12.65 5.00 4.29
N GLY A 128 -12.27 4.78 3.03
CA GLY A 128 -13.22 4.51 1.95
C GLY A 128 -14.04 3.23 2.15
N LEU A 129 -13.43 2.15 2.64
CA LEU A 129 -14.13 0.90 2.97
C LEU A 129 -15.13 1.08 4.13
N GLN A 130 -14.85 1.99 5.04
CA GLN A 130 -15.75 2.42 6.12
C GLN A 130 -16.76 3.49 5.70
N LYS A 131 -16.79 3.88 4.40
CA LYS A 131 -17.62 4.92 3.82
C LYS A 131 -17.36 6.32 4.36
N ASP A 132 -16.22 6.55 4.98
CA ASP A 132 -15.72 7.87 5.39
C ASP A 132 -15.01 8.52 4.19
N TYR A 133 -15.80 9.05 3.25
CA TYR A 133 -15.26 9.61 2.01
C TYR A 133 -14.53 10.93 2.23
N ASP A 134 -14.98 11.75 3.18
CA ASP A 134 -14.34 13.02 3.53
C ASP A 134 -12.99 12.78 4.22
N GLY A 135 -12.92 11.82 5.14
CA GLY A 135 -11.68 11.37 5.76
C GLY A 135 -10.70 10.81 4.72
N LYS A 136 -11.21 10.01 3.76
CA LYS A 136 -10.41 9.50 2.64
C LYS A 136 -9.79 10.63 1.81
N ILE A 137 -10.60 11.62 1.40
CA ILE A 137 -10.13 12.78 0.63
C ILE A 137 -9.08 13.57 1.40
N THR A 138 -9.29 13.79 2.70
CA THR A 138 -8.35 14.48 3.57
C THR A 138 -6.99 13.76 3.61
N LEU A 139 -6.99 12.44 3.76
CA LEU A 139 -5.76 11.63 3.78
C LEU A 139 -5.03 11.64 2.44
N LEU A 140 -5.76 11.57 1.32
CA LEU A 140 -5.18 11.64 -0.03
C LEU A 140 -4.58 13.02 -0.32
N ASN A 141 -5.18 14.11 0.16
CA ASN A 141 -4.60 15.44 0.07
C ASN A 141 -3.29 15.53 0.88
N ARG A 142 -3.28 15.02 2.12
CA ARG A 142 -2.05 14.98 2.94
C ARG A 142 -0.94 14.17 2.29
N LEU A 143 -1.28 13.05 1.62
CA LEU A 143 -0.32 12.28 0.83
C LEU A 143 0.30 13.14 -0.27
N ALA A 144 -0.52 13.85 -1.05
CA ALA A 144 -0.05 14.68 -2.14
C ALA A 144 0.83 15.84 -1.66
N ASP A 145 0.48 16.46 -0.54
CA ASP A 145 1.21 17.58 0.04
C ASP A 145 2.55 17.14 0.64
N LYS A 146 2.56 16.04 1.38
CA LYS A 146 3.74 15.58 2.11
C LYS A 146 4.70 14.74 1.25
N TYR A 147 4.15 14.03 0.25
CA TYR A 147 4.90 13.12 -0.64
C TYR A 147 4.57 13.38 -2.12
N PRO A 148 4.92 14.55 -2.67
CA PRO A 148 4.53 14.93 -4.04
C PRO A 148 5.06 13.99 -5.13
N ASN A 149 6.16 13.28 -4.86
CA ASN A 149 6.79 12.32 -5.78
C ASN A 149 6.46 10.85 -5.42
N SER A 150 5.43 10.62 -4.64
CA SER A 150 5.02 9.27 -4.25
C SER A 150 4.62 8.44 -5.48
N PRO A 151 4.98 7.15 -5.55
CA PRO A 151 4.47 6.25 -6.57
C PRO A 151 2.94 6.06 -6.49
N TYR A 152 2.33 6.43 -5.37
CA TYR A 152 0.87 6.39 -5.19
C TYR A 152 0.15 7.64 -5.70
N ALA A 153 0.85 8.68 -6.14
CA ALA A 153 0.26 9.97 -6.52
C ALA A 153 -0.86 9.85 -7.58
N VAL A 154 -0.62 9.06 -8.62
CA VAL A 154 -1.62 8.81 -9.67
C VAL A 154 -2.86 8.09 -9.13
N SER A 155 -2.64 7.01 -8.40
CA SER A 155 -3.73 6.22 -7.80
C SER A 155 -4.48 7.03 -6.75
N ALA A 156 -3.79 7.84 -5.96
CA ALA A 156 -4.37 8.71 -4.95
C ALA A 156 -5.32 9.74 -5.58
N LEU A 157 -4.91 10.35 -6.68
CA LEU A 157 -5.75 11.32 -7.39
C LEU A 157 -7.00 10.67 -7.99
N TYR A 158 -6.87 9.47 -8.54
CA TYR A 158 -8.02 8.69 -9.03
C TYR A 158 -8.97 8.31 -7.89
N GLU A 159 -8.44 7.79 -6.79
CA GLU A 159 -9.22 7.43 -5.61
C GLU A 159 -9.93 8.63 -4.97
N LYS A 160 -9.30 9.83 -5.02
CA LYS A 160 -9.94 11.08 -4.60
C LYS A 160 -11.14 11.43 -5.49
N GLY A 161 -11.00 11.34 -6.81
CA GLY A 161 -12.10 11.53 -7.76
C GLY A 161 -13.25 10.57 -7.49
N ARG A 162 -12.95 9.28 -7.30
CA ARG A 162 -13.95 8.27 -6.93
C ARG A 162 -14.64 8.54 -5.60
N SER A 163 -13.93 9.09 -4.63
CA SER A 163 -14.53 9.47 -3.34
C SER A 163 -15.56 10.59 -3.49
N TYR A 164 -15.31 11.57 -4.37
CA TYR A 164 -16.28 12.57 -4.72
C TYR A 164 -17.52 11.99 -5.42
N VAL A 165 -17.34 11.01 -6.31
CA VAL A 165 -18.46 10.29 -6.94
C VAL A 165 -19.32 9.61 -5.88
N GLN A 166 -18.69 8.87 -4.96
CA GLN A 166 -19.38 8.17 -3.87
C GLN A 166 -20.07 9.12 -2.90
N GLY A 167 -19.50 10.31 -2.67
CA GLY A 167 -20.08 11.41 -1.91
C GLY A 167 -21.11 12.22 -2.70
N ARG A 168 -21.46 11.83 -3.94
CA ARG A 168 -22.40 12.52 -4.84
C ARG A 168 -22.00 13.96 -5.19
N ASN A 169 -20.71 14.26 -5.14
CA ASN A 169 -20.16 15.55 -5.56
C ASN A 169 -19.55 15.42 -6.97
N ASN A 170 -20.41 15.31 -7.97
CA ASN A 170 -19.98 15.08 -9.35
C ASN A 170 -19.13 16.21 -9.92
N SER A 171 -19.34 17.44 -9.51
CA SER A 171 -18.53 18.59 -9.96
C SER A 171 -17.08 18.46 -9.52
N GLN A 172 -16.83 18.15 -8.26
CA GLN A 172 -15.49 17.93 -7.72
C GLN A 172 -14.84 16.65 -8.29
N ALA A 173 -15.64 15.61 -8.52
CA ALA A 173 -15.17 14.38 -9.17
C ALA A 173 -14.62 14.66 -10.57
N ILE A 174 -15.38 15.36 -11.42
CA ILE A 174 -14.97 15.76 -12.77
C ILE A 174 -13.72 16.62 -12.74
N ALA A 175 -13.67 17.63 -11.85
CA ALA A 175 -12.49 18.48 -11.69
C ALA A 175 -11.24 17.69 -11.33
N THR A 176 -11.36 16.74 -10.38
CA THR A 176 -10.26 15.88 -9.93
C THR A 176 -9.80 14.92 -11.03
N PHE A 177 -10.71 14.30 -11.76
CA PHE A 177 -10.35 13.45 -12.89
C PHE A 177 -9.68 14.23 -14.03
N ARG A 178 -10.11 15.47 -14.31
CA ARG A 178 -9.43 16.35 -15.27
C ARG A 178 -8.02 16.71 -14.81
N GLU A 179 -7.82 16.98 -13.52
CA GLU A 179 -6.48 17.20 -12.96
C GLU A 179 -5.59 15.97 -13.21
N LEU A 180 -6.13 14.77 -13.01
CA LEU A 180 -5.40 13.52 -13.28
C LEU A 180 -4.99 13.40 -14.76
N LEU A 181 -5.92 13.68 -15.69
CA LEU A 181 -5.64 13.66 -17.13
C LEU A 181 -4.54 14.65 -17.54
N ASN A 182 -4.56 15.85 -16.94
CA ASN A 182 -3.58 16.89 -17.24
C ASN A 182 -2.19 16.57 -16.70
N LYS A 183 -2.12 16.01 -15.47
CA LYS A 183 -0.83 15.73 -14.82
C LYS A 183 -0.19 14.42 -15.31
N TYR A 184 -0.99 13.43 -15.66
CA TYR A 184 -0.54 12.07 -15.96
C TYR A 184 -1.22 11.50 -17.22
N PRO A 185 -1.13 12.18 -18.39
CA PRO A 185 -1.90 11.80 -19.58
C PRO A 185 -1.63 10.36 -20.05
N GLU A 186 -0.39 9.89 -19.92
CA GLU A 186 0.04 8.56 -20.38
C GLU A 186 -0.30 7.41 -19.40
N SER A 187 -0.88 7.73 -18.23
CA SER A 187 -1.17 6.72 -17.24
C SER A 187 -2.38 5.86 -17.64
N PRO A 188 -2.32 4.52 -17.48
CA PRO A 188 -3.50 3.67 -17.67
C PRO A 188 -4.68 4.05 -16.77
N VAL A 189 -4.41 4.67 -15.62
CA VAL A 189 -5.43 5.17 -14.69
C VAL A 189 -6.15 6.39 -15.28
N SER A 190 -5.45 7.22 -16.06
CA SER A 190 -6.05 8.39 -16.74
C SER A 190 -7.10 7.97 -17.76
N ARG A 191 -6.89 6.87 -18.49
CA ARG A 191 -7.92 6.30 -19.36
C ARG A 191 -9.22 5.97 -18.59
N LYS A 192 -9.09 5.37 -17.39
CA LYS A 192 -10.26 5.09 -16.52
C LYS A 192 -10.93 6.39 -16.08
N ALA A 193 -10.15 7.38 -15.65
CA ALA A 193 -10.68 8.67 -15.23
C ALA A 193 -11.42 9.41 -16.36
N ALA A 194 -10.92 9.34 -17.59
CA ALA A 194 -11.59 9.92 -18.76
C ALA A 194 -12.96 9.28 -19.02
N ALA A 195 -13.04 7.96 -18.91
CA ALA A 195 -14.32 7.23 -19.04
C ALA A 195 -15.30 7.58 -17.92
N GLU A 196 -14.82 7.73 -16.69
CA GLU A 196 -15.64 8.18 -15.53
C GLU A 196 -16.24 9.57 -15.76
N ILE A 197 -15.49 10.52 -16.36
CA ILE A 197 -16.01 11.85 -16.72
C ILE A 197 -17.19 11.71 -17.67
N GLY A 198 -17.06 10.88 -18.71
CA GLY A 198 -18.14 10.64 -19.67
C GLY A 198 -19.39 10.07 -18.99
N LEU A 199 -19.20 9.08 -18.10
CA LEU A 199 -20.28 8.46 -17.36
C LEU A 199 -20.99 9.46 -16.44
N LEU A 200 -20.26 10.33 -15.75
CA LEU A 200 -20.84 11.36 -14.87
C LEU A 200 -21.68 12.36 -15.63
N TYR A 201 -21.27 12.81 -16.82
CA TYR A 201 -22.07 13.67 -17.66
C TYR A 201 -23.32 12.94 -18.17
N TYR A 202 -23.18 11.68 -18.59
CA TYR A 202 -24.33 10.87 -19.03
C TYR A 202 -25.37 10.67 -17.92
N GLN A 203 -24.95 10.40 -16.69
CA GLN A 203 -25.82 10.24 -15.52
C GLN A 203 -26.51 11.54 -15.10
N ASN A 204 -25.98 12.69 -15.49
CA ASN A 204 -26.56 14.00 -15.26
C ASN A 204 -27.39 14.50 -16.46
N ASP A 205 -27.74 13.62 -17.41
CA ASP A 205 -28.46 13.93 -18.64
C ASP A 205 -27.77 14.97 -19.57
N ASP A 206 -26.47 15.25 -19.33
CA ASP A 206 -25.66 16.13 -20.17
C ASP A 206 -25.01 15.31 -21.29
N TYR A 207 -25.84 14.88 -22.23
CA TYR A 207 -25.41 13.98 -23.32
C TYR A 207 -24.38 14.64 -24.25
N ASN A 208 -24.43 15.95 -24.44
CA ASN A 208 -23.46 16.66 -25.27
C ASN A 208 -22.06 16.56 -24.70
N ARG A 209 -21.89 16.85 -23.39
CA ARG A 209 -20.58 16.73 -22.74
C ARG A 209 -20.17 15.27 -22.58
N ALA A 210 -21.10 14.34 -22.39
CA ALA A 210 -20.81 12.92 -22.37
C ALA A 210 -20.22 12.44 -23.70
N ILE A 211 -20.82 12.84 -24.83
CA ILE A 211 -20.31 12.52 -26.19
C ILE A 211 -18.88 13.05 -26.36
N GLU A 212 -18.62 14.30 -26.00
CA GLU A 212 -17.26 14.87 -26.13
C GLU A 212 -16.24 14.15 -25.24
N ALA A 213 -16.61 13.79 -24.01
CA ALA A 213 -15.74 13.02 -23.11
C ALA A 213 -15.44 11.62 -23.66
N TYR A 214 -16.43 10.91 -24.22
CA TYR A 214 -16.20 9.60 -24.82
C TYR A 214 -15.42 9.67 -26.13
N LYS A 215 -15.63 10.69 -26.96
CA LYS A 215 -14.78 10.96 -28.14
C LYS A 215 -13.32 11.13 -27.74
N TYR A 216 -13.07 11.88 -26.65
CA TYR A 216 -11.72 12.04 -26.10
C TYR A 216 -11.11 10.69 -25.73
N VAL A 217 -11.85 9.81 -25.03
CA VAL A 217 -11.37 8.46 -24.68
C VAL A 217 -11.00 7.66 -25.91
N ILE A 218 -11.87 7.65 -26.93
CA ILE A 218 -11.70 6.87 -28.17
C ILE A 218 -10.47 7.36 -28.94
N THR A 219 -10.23 8.68 -28.95
CA THR A 219 -9.14 9.30 -29.73
C THR A 219 -7.78 9.21 -29.04
N GLN A 220 -7.75 9.46 -27.72
CA GLN A 220 -6.49 9.53 -26.96
C GLN A 220 -6.05 8.15 -26.46
N TYR A 221 -6.99 7.22 -26.28
CA TYR A 221 -6.71 5.88 -25.76
C TYR A 221 -7.30 4.81 -26.69
N PRO A 222 -6.82 4.72 -27.96
CA PRO A 222 -7.28 3.67 -28.87
C PRO A 222 -6.99 2.31 -28.23
N GLY A 223 -7.99 1.44 -28.25
CA GLY A 223 -7.85 0.09 -27.73
C GLY A 223 -6.72 -0.65 -28.46
N ARG A 224 -5.87 -1.35 -27.73
CA ARG A 224 -4.93 -2.29 -28.38
C ARG A 224 -5.75 -3.42 -28.97
N GLU A 225 -5.54 -3.70 -30.24
CA GLU A 225 -6.20 -4.84 -30.94
C GLU A 225 -5.83 -6.20 -30.33
N GLU A 226 -4.82 -6.24 -29.44
CA GLU A 226 -4.31 -7.43 -28.77
C GLU A 226 -5.14 -7.90 -27.55
N GLU A 227 -6.19 -7.18 -27.18
CA GLU A 227 -7.10 -7.57 -26.08
C GLU A 227 -8.44 -8.19 -26.57
N ARG A 228 -8.48 -8.72 -27.79
CA ARG A 228 -9.63 -9.47 -28.30
C ARG A 228 -9.47 -10.97 -28.18
#